data_07800bb4d99c1b115470a246b4afc72e
#
_entry.id   07800bb4d99c1b115470a246b4afc72e
#
_cell.length_a   1.000
_cell.length_b   1.000
_cell.length_c   1.000
_cell.angle_alpha   90.00
_cell.angle_beta   90.00
_cell.angle_gamma   90.00
#
_symmetry.space_group_name_H-M   'P 1'
#
loop_
_entity.id
_entity.type
_entity.pdbx_description
1 polymer ?
#
loop_
_entity_poly.entity_id
_entity_poly.type
_entity_poly.pdbx_seq_one_letter_code
_entity_poly.pdbx_strand_id
1 'polypeptide(L)'
;MRVFSVPVSAPFLRTVIAALVDGRLVAGFEARNDPAKLANATLYLPTRRAGRLAREIFLDVLDSDAAVLPRIIALGEIDEDELAFADQGDEVGGAAPLEIPPRLGELERRLTLAHLVAAWAKTPVSAPLVVGGPAS
;
A
#
# COMPACT_ATOMS: atom_id res chain seq x y z
N MET A 1 -5.76 -13.89 -6.68
CA MET A 1 -4.70 -13.09 -6.01
C MET A 1 -3.35 -13.65 -6.45
N ARG A 2 -2.40 -12.81 -6.87
CA ARG A 2 -1.03 -13.21 -7.27
C ARG A 2 -0.05 -12.61 -6.26
N VAL A 3 0.91 -13.40 -5.80
CA VAL A 3 1.94 -12.99 -4.85
C VAL A 3 3.29 -13.17 -5.52
N PHE A 4 4.16 -12.16 -5.38
CA PHE A 4 5.51 -12.16 -5.91
C PHE A 4 6.50 -11.91 -4.77
N SER A 5 7.66 -12.53 -4.83
CA SER A 5 8.75 -12.28 -3.90
C SER A 5 9.92 -11.64 -4.63
N VAL A 6 10.59 -10.71 -3.93
CA VAL A 6 11.81 -10.05 -4.42
C VAL A 6 12.95 -10.49 -3.51
N PRO A 7 14.10 -10.96 -4.05
CA PRO A 7 15.27 -11.31 -3.24
C PRO A 7 15.74 -10.11 -2.41
N VAL A 8 16.21 -10.37 -1.18
CA VAL A 8 16.70 -9.32 -0.26
C VAL A 8 17.90 -8.54 -0.85
N SER A 9 18.67 -9.18 -1.72
CA SER A 9 19.80 -8.55 -2.41
C SER A 9 19.42 -7.57 -3.52
N ALA A 10 18.15 -7.57 -3.97
CA ALA A 10 17.67 -6.70 -5.04
C ALA A 10 17.02 -5.42 -4.47
N PRO A 11 17.14 -4.27 -5.14
CA PRO A 11 16.47 -3.03 -4.76
C PRO A 11 14.96 -3.21 -4.96
N PHE A 12 14.25 -3.48 -3.87
CA PHE A 12 12.85 -3.91 -3.86
C PHE A 12 11.95 -3.05 -4.74
N LEU A 13 11.88 -1.75 -4.45
CA LEU A 13 10.93 -0.85 -5.11
C LEU A 13 11.22 -0.71 -6.62
N ARG A 14 12.52 -0.61 -6.99
CA ARG A 14 12.94 -0.57 -8.40
C ARG A 14 12.57 -1.86 -9.15
N THR A 15 12.78 -3.00 -8.50
CA THR A 15 12.47 -4.31 -9.08
C THR A 15 10.97 -4.46 -9.32
N VAL A 16 10.15 -4.05 -8.36
CA VAL A 16 8.68 -4.09 -8.49
C VAL A 16 8.21 -3.16 -9.62
N ILE A 17 8.69 -1.92 -9.65
CA ILE A 17 8.30 -0.94 -10.67
C ILE A 17 8.73 -1.39 -12.06
N ALA A 18 9.96 -1.87 -12.23
CA ALA A 18 10.43 -2.41 -13.51
C ALA A 18 9.57 -3.61 -13.97
N ALA A 19 9.24 -4.52 -13.05
CA ALA A 19 8.40 -5.66 -13.36
C ALA A 19 6.95 -5.27 -13.72
N LEU A 20 6.41 -4.18 -13.13
CA LEU A 20 5.11 -3.64 -13.50
C LEU A 20 5.16 -3.04 -14.91
N VAL A 21 6.13 -2.18 -15.16
CA VAL A 21 6.29 -1.50 -16.46
C VAL A 21 6.50 -2.49 -17.61
N ASP A 22 7.24 -3.58 -17.36
CA ASP A 22 7.51 -4.64 -18.32
C ASP A 22 6.35 -5.66 -18.46
N GLY A 23 5.22 -5.48 -17.78
CA GLY A 23 4.07 -6.39 -17.85
C GLY A 23 4.25 -7.73 -17.15
N ARG A 24 5.33 -7.91 -16.37
CA ARG A 24 5.61 -9.18 -15.66
C ARG A 24 4.70 -9.43 -14.45
N LEU A 25 4.16 -8.38 -13.84
CA LEU A 25 3.26 -8.50 -12.70
C LEU A 25 1.81 -8.70 -13.12
N VAL A 26 1.38 -8.02 -14.19
CA VAL A 26 0.01 -8.05 -14.69
C VAL A 26 0.03 -8.40 -16.16
N ALA A 27 -0.58 -9.52 -16.54
CA ALA A 27 -0.63 -9.95 -17.95
C ALA A 27 -1.35 -8.91 -18.82
N GLY A 28 -0.74 -8.54 -19.93
CA GLY A 28 -1.29 -7.53 -20.86
C GLY A 28 -1.08 -6.08 -20.42
N PHE A 29 -0.46 -5.85 -19.25
CA PHE A 29 -0.10 -4.52 -18.77
C PHE A 29 1.36 -4.22 -19.12
N GLU A 30 1.61 -3.80 -20.35
CA GLU A 30 2.95 -3.44 -20.86
C GLU A 30 3.06 -1.93 -20.97
N ALA A 31 3.35 -1.27 -19.85
CA ALA A 31 3.43 0.18 -19.80
C ALA A 31 4.70 0.75 -20.46
N ARG A 32 5.71 -0.08 -20.73
CA ARG A 32 6.90 0.34 -21.48
C ARG A 32 6.55 0.76 -22.90
N ASN A 33 5.62 0.04 -23.53
CA ASN A 33 5.18 0.32 -24.90
C ASN A 33 4.04 1.36 -24.96
N ASP A 34 3.31 1.51 -23.86
CA ASP A 34 2.20 2.44 -23.72
C ASP A 34 2.15 3.00 -22.29
N PRO A 35 2.91 4.07 -21.99
CA PRO A 35 2.97 4.66 -20.66
C PRO A 35 1.62 5.18 -20.15
N ALA A 36 0.66 5.49 -21.03
CA ALA A 36 -0.67 5.94 -20.63
C ALA A 36 -1.44 4.88 -19.83
N LYS A 37 -1.12 3.60 -20.00
CA LYS A 37 -1.68 2.52 -19.18
C LYS A 37 -1.42 2.68 -17.68
N LEU A 38 -0.34 3.38 -17.29
CA LEU A 38 -0.05 3.64 -15.89
C LEU A 38 -1.14 4.45 -15.20
N ALA A 39 -1.88 5.29 -15.93
CA ALA A 39 -3.02 6.03 -15.37
C ALA A 39 -4.11 5.11 -14.79
N ASN A 40 -4.22 3.88 -15.31
CA ASN A 40 -5.20 2.89 -14.86
C ASN A 40 -4.68 1.99 -13.72
N ALA A 41 -3.46 2.22 -13.25
CA ALA A 41 -2.87 1.44 -12.17
C ALA A 41 -2.91 2.22 -10.85
N THR A 42 -3.14 1.50 -9.75
CA THR A 42 -2.98 2.04 -8.40
C THR A 42 -1.92 1.26 -7.66
N LEU A 43 -0.95 1.98 -7.08
CA LEU A 43 0.14 1.43 -6.31
C LEU A 43 0.00 1.81 -4.84
N TYR A 44 -0.22 0.84 -3.97
CA TYR A 44 -0.27 1.02 -2.53
C TYR A 44 1.11 0.80 -1.92
N LEU A 45 1.61 1.77 -1.19
CA LEU A 45 2.93 1.73 -0.55
C LEU A 45 2.81 1.98 0.95
N PRO A 46 3.74 1.45 1.77
CA PRO A 46 3.62 1.56 3.22
C PRO A 46 3.80 2.98 3.76
N THR A 47 4.51 3.87 3.05
CA THR A 47 4.81 5.22 3.54
C THR A 47 4.81 6.27 2.42
N ARG A 48 4.57 7.54 2.76
CA ARG A 48 4.71 8.68 1.83
C ARG A 48 6.13 8.80 1.26
N ARG A 49 7.13 8.47 2.05
CA ARG A 49 8.53 8.46 1.57
C ARG A 49 8.73 7.46 0.44
N ALA A 50 8.19 6.25 0.59
CA ALA A 50 8.21 5.25 -0.48
C ALA A 50 7.45 5.74 -1.72
N GLY A 51 6.36 6.47 -1.55
CA GLY A 51 5.60 7.09 -2.64
C GLY A 51 6.39 8.15 -3.42
N ARG A 52 7.18 8.98 -2.73
CA ARG A 52 8.06 9.96 -3.40
C ARG A 52 9.16 9.24 -4.20
N LEU A 53 9.84 8.30 -3.56
CA LEU A 53 10.88 7.51 -4.20
C LEU A 53 10.34 6.72 -5.41
N ALA A 54 9.13 6.20 -5.31
CA ALA A 54 8.50 5.48 -6.42
C ALA A 54 8.32 6.37 -7.66
N ARG A 55 7.94 7.64 -7.49
CA ARG A 55 7.80 8.59 -8.61
C ARG A 55 9.12 8.80 -9.34
N GLU A 56 10.21 8.99 -8.61
CA GLU A 56 11.56 9.14 -9.17
C GLU A 56 11.98 7.86 -9.92
N ILE A 57 11.73 6.69 -9.33
CA ILE A 57 12.07 5.41 -9.94
C ILE A 57 11.24 5.15 -11.22
N PHE A 58 9.97 5.56 -11.27
CA PHE A 58 9.17 5.43 -12.49
C PHE A 58 9.78 6.22 -13.65
N LEU A 59 10.19 7.47 -13.43
CA LEU A 59 10.83 8.29 -14.45
C LEU A 59 12.13 7.65 -14.93
N ASP A 60 12.93 7.16 -14.01
CA ASP A 60 14.20 6.50 -14.30
C ASP A 60 14.00 5.16 -15.05
N VAL A 61 13.01 4.34 -14.69
CA VAL A 61 12.71 3.07 -15.38
C VAL A 61 12.11 3.29 -16.77
N LEU A 62 11.36 4.39 -16.95
CA LEU A 62 10.79 4.77 -18.25
C LEU A 62 11.78 5.54 -19.13
N ASP A 63 12.95 5.90 -18.57
CA ASP A 63 13.97 6.73 -19.24
C ASP A 63 13.36 8.03 -19.80
N SER A 64 12.63 8.75 -18.96
CA SER A 64 11.89 9.94 -19.36
C SER A 64 11.85 10.99 -18.24
N ASP A 65 12.00 12.25 -18.62
CA ASP A 65 11.90 13.38 -17.68
C ASP A 65 10.45 13.68 -17.23
N ALA A 66 9.47 13.17 -17.99
CA ALA A 66 8.05 13.33 -17.67
C ALA A 66 7.27 12.11 -18.14
N ALA A 67 6.40 11.58 -17.29
CA ALA A 67 5.57 10.43 -17.60
C ALA A 67 4.22 10.49 -16.86
N VAL A 68 3.22 9.85 -17.44
CA VAL A 68 1.99 9.54 -16.70
C VAL A 68 2.35 8.49 -15.65
N LEU A 69 2.06 8.79 -14.39
CA LEU A 69 2.33 7.90 -13.26
C LEU A 69 1.06 7.19 -12.79
N PRO A 70 1.18 6.01 -12.17
CA PRO A 70 0.05 5.39 -11.50
C PRO A 70 -0.40 6.24 -10.31
N ARG A 71 -1.63 6.03 -9.86
CA ARG A 71 -2.09 6.57 -8.58
C ARG A 71 -1.28 5.92 -7.44
N ILE A 72 -0.52 6.70 -6.69
CA ILE A 72 0.33 6.22 -5.59
C ILE A 72 -0.31 6.61 -4.27
N ILE A 73 -0.67 5.62 -3.45
CA ILE A 73 -1.34 5.77 -2.16
C ILE A 73 -0.47 5.22 -1.05
N ALA A 74 -0.23 6.00 0.00
CA ALA A 74 0.49 5.56 1.18
C ALA A 74 -0.49 4.96 2.21
N LEU A 75 -0.33 3.66 2.54
CA LEU A 75 -1.23 2.95 3.47
C LEU A 75 -1.12 3.44 4.93
N GLY A 76 0.02 3.98 5.34
CA GLY A 76 0.28 4.38 6.73
C GLY A 76 -0.32 5.73 7.12
N GLU A 77 -0.83 6.50 6.18
CA GLU A 77 -1.35 7.83 6.37
C GLU A 77 -2.52 8.06 5.43
N ILE A 78 -3.64 7.44 5.73
CA ILE A 78 -4.90 7.78 5.09
C ILE A 78 -5.29 9.14 5.68
N ASP A 79 -5.02 10.21 4.94
CA ASP A 79 -5.50 11.55 5.28
C ASP A 79 -7.02 11.54 5.17
N GLU A 80 -7.70 11.92 6.23
CA GLU A 80 -9.18 11.94 6.27
C GLU A 80 -9.74 12.83 5.15
N ASP A 81 -8.99 13.87 4.77
CA ASP A 81 -9.31 14.74 3.65
C ASP A 81 -9.22 14.04 2.29
N GLU A 82 -8.24 13.12 2.10
CA GLU A 82 -8.15 12.32 0.87
C GLU A 82 -9.28 11.30 0.75
N LEU A 83 -9.78 10.76 1.85
CA LEU A 83 -10.98 9.90 1.85
C LEU A 83 -12.24 10.67 1.48
N ALA A 84 -12.39 11.90 2.01
CA ALA A 84 -13.53 12.76 1.70
C ALA A 84 -13.55 13.19 0.22
N PHE A 85 -12.37 13.36 -0.41
CA PHE A 85 -12.26 13.68 -1.83
C PHE A 85 -12.35 12.45 -2.75
N ALA A 86 -11.93 11.28 -2.30
CA ALA A 86 -12.06 10.03 -3.06
C ALA A 86 -13.53 9.62 -3.22
N ASP A 87 -14.37 9.96 -2.24
CA ASP A 87 -15.83 9.69 -2.26
C ASP A 87 -16.60 10.61 -3.23
N GLN A 88 -16.00 11.73 -3.68
CA GLN A 88 -16.63 12.66 -4.62
C GLN A 88 -16.26 12.41 -6.10
N GLY A 89 -15.35 11.50 -6.38
CA GLY A 89 -14.80 11.28 -7.74
C GLY A 89 -15.31 10.07 -8.51
N ASP A 90 -15.98 9.12 -7.87
CA ASP A 90 -16.45 7.90 -8.52
C ASP A 90 -17.99 7.79 -8.58
N GLU A 91 -18.62 8.70 -9.32
CA GLU A 91 -20.01 8.50 -9.77
C GLU A 91 -20.11 7.48 -10.93
N VAL A 92 -19.21 6.51 -11.02
CA VAL A 92 -19.31 5.42 -12.00
C VAL A 92 -19.38 4.08 -11.29
N GLY A 93 -20.58 3.76 -10.85
CA GLY A 93 -20.90 2.42 -10.38
C GLY A 93 -21.64 2.42 -9.05
N GLY A 94 -22.97 2.55 -9.11
CA GLY A 94 -24.02 2.42 -8.10
C GLY A 94 -23.82 1.52 -6.88
N ALA A 95 -22.69 1.60 -6.20
CA ALA A 95 -22.53 1.06 -4.87
C ALA A 95 -23.04 2.11 -3.88
N ALA A 96 -24.06 1.74 -3.09
CA ALA A 96 -24.53 2.55 -1.97
C ALA A 96 -23.34 3.00 -1.11
N PRO A 97 -23.32 4.27 -0.63
CA PRO A 97 -22.27 4.74 0.24
C PRO A 97 -22.12 3.77 1.41
N LEU A 98 -20.92 3.22 1.59
CA LEU A 98 -20.61 2.41 2.75
C LEU A 98 -20.79 3.31 3.98
N GLU A 99 -21.82 3.06 4.77
CA GLU A 99 -22.05 3.75 6.04
C GLU A 99 -20.93 3.35 7.01
N ILE A 100 -19.80 4.04 6.90
CA ILE A 100 -18.64 3.79 7.77
C ILE A 100 -18.98 4.43 9.12
N PRO A 101 -19.07 3.64 10.21
CA PRO A 101 -19.32 4.17 11.52
C PRO A 101 -18.23 5.16 11.94
N PRO A 102 -18.54 6.17 12.76
CA PRO A 102 -17.57 7.15 13.21
C PRO A 102 -16.39 6.46 13.91
N ARG A 103 -15.18 6.99 13.67
CA ARG A 103 -13.96 6.43 14.26
C ARG A 103 -14.01 6.49 15.78
N LEU A 104 -13.45 5.47 16.41
CA LEU A 104 -13.19 5.48 17.86
C LEU A 104 -12.18 6.58 18.22
N GLY A 105 -12.44 7.30 19.29
CA GLY A 105 -11.46 8.24 19.86
C GLY A 105 -10.14 7.55 20.17
N GLU A 106 -9.03 8.30 20.11
CA GLU A 106 -7.68 7.72 20.29
C GLU A 106 -7.53 6.97 21.63
N LEU A 107 -8.04 7.54 22.72
CA LEU A 107 -8.02 6.90 24.04
C LEU A 107 -8.88 5.63 24.07
N GLU A 108 -10.08 5.69 23.53
CA GLU A 108 -11.01 4.57 23.47
C GLU A 108 -10.43 3.42 22.65
N ARG A 109 -9.82 3.72 21.50
CA ARG A 109 -9.11 2.75 20.67
C ARG A 109 -7.96 2.09 21.44
N ARG A 110 -7.14 2.88 22.16
CA ARG A 110 -6.02 2.34 22.95
C ARG A 110 -6.51 1.44 24.07
N LEU A 111 -7.55 1.83 24.78
CA LEU A 111 -8.14 1.01 25.84
C LEU A 111 -8.74 -0.29 25.30
N THR A 112 -9.49 -0.22 24.20
CA THR A 112 -10.06 -1.40 23.55
C THR A 112 -8.98 -2.37 23.09
N LEU A 113 -7.90 -1.85 22.45
CA LEU A 113 -6.77 -2.68 22.04
C LEU A 113 -6.04 -3.30 23.24
N ALA A 114 -5.85 -2.55 24.33
CA ALA A 114 -5.24 -3.07 25.56
C ALA A 114 -6.07 -4.21 26.16
N HIS A 115 -7.40 -4.07 26.19
CA HIS A 115 -8.31 -5.14 26.62
C HIS A 115 -8.22 -6.39 25.73
N LEU A 116 -8.19 -6.21 24.41
CA LEU A 116 -8.06 -7.31 23.46
C LEU A 116 -6.71 -8.03 23.61
N VAL A 117 -5.62 -7.29 23.76
CA VAL A 117 -4.28 -7.86 23.99
C VAL A 117 -4.23 -8.62 25.32
N ALA A 118 -4.81 -8.07 26.39
CA ALA A 118 -4.89 -8.75 27.69
C ALA A 118 -5.74 -10.02 27.65
N ALA A 119 -6.84 -10.01 26.90
CA ALA A 119 -7.66 -11.20 26.68
C ALA A 119 -6.92 -12.25 25.84
N TRP A 120 -6.25 -11.82 24.76
CA TRP A 120 -5.44 -12.70 23.92
C TRP A 120 -4.29 -13.36 24.69
N ALA A 121 -3.59 -12.61 25.54
CA ALA A 121 -2.50 -13.15 26.36
C ALA A 121 -2.95 -14.25 27.34
N LYS A 122 -4.23 -14.32 27.66
CA LYS A 122 -4.83 -15.38 28.51
C LYS A 122 -5.24 -16.63 27.71
N THR A 123 -5.20 -16.58 26.37
CA THR A 123 -5.58 -17.73 25.55
C THR A 123 -4.41 -18.72 25.44
N PRO A 124 -4.63 -20.03 25.66
CA PRO A 124 -3.56 -21.05 25.68
C PRO A 124 -2.83 -21.23 24.34
N VAL A 125 -3.33 -20.65 23.26
CA VAL A 125 -2.72 -20.71 21.91
C VAL A 125 -1.76 -19.53 21.66
N SER A 126 -1.74 -18.51 22.51
CA SER A 126 -0.81 -17.38 22.38
C SER A 126 0.56 -17.76 22.95
N ALA A 127 1.34 -18.51 22.17
CA ALA A 127 2.78 -18.51 22.40
C ALA A 127 3.28 -17.08 22.17
N PRO A 128 3.96 -16.44 23.14
CA PRO A 128 4.50 -15.11 22.92
C PRO A 128 5.48 -15.20 21.74
N LEU A 129 5.33 -14.32 20.76
CA LEU A 129 6.38 -14.03 19.78
C LEU A 129 7.55 -13.43 20.58
N VAL A 130 8.41 -14.30 21.12
CA VAL A 130 9.65 -13.90 21.74
C VAL A 130 10.55 -13.46 20.59
N VAL A 131 10.56 -12.16 20.33
CA VAL A 131 11.64 -11.54 19.59
C VAL A 131 12.88 -11.78 20.44
N GLY A 132 13.77 -12.68 19.96
CA GLY A 132 14.96 -13.11 20.71
C GLY A 132 15.74 -11.90 21.22
N GLY A 133 15.92 -11.83 22.54
CA GLY A 133 16.87 -10.93 23.13
C GLY A 133 18.30 -11.28 22.66
N PRO A 134 19.25 -10.34 22.72
CA PRO A 134 20.61 -10.60 22.31
C PRO A 134 21.16 -11.78 23.12
N ALA A 135 21.68 -12.77 22.44
CA ALA A 135 22.44 -13.85 23.03
C ALA A 135 23.66 -13.24 23.74
N SER A 136 23.77 -13.50 25.03
CA SER A 136 24.94 -13.16 25.85
C SER A 136 26.12 -14.02 25.45
#